data_e6b09bb601f59fa808c90732b0e38007
#
_entry.id   e6b09bb601f59fa808c90732b0e38007
#
_cell.length_a   1.000
_cell.length_b   1.000
_cell.length_c   1.000
_cell.angle_alpha   90.00
_cell.angle_beta   90.00
_cell.angle_gamma   90.00
#
_symmetry.space_group_name_H-M   'P 1'
#
loop_
_entity.id
_entity.type
_entity.pdbx_description
1 polymer ?
#
loop_
_entity_poly.entity_id
_entity_poly.type
_entity_poly.pdbx_seq_one_letter_code
_entity_poly.pdbx_strand_id
1 'polypeptide(L)'
;VIGDLATNHIIPVAIRYQNLLIDNARGLKEVLDHKTYVKLSKNQITNLKEISEHITQVKTNVEAMKDERRKANRMESTDEMARAYYDNVRPYLEIIRYHVDKLELMVDDTLWPMPKYRELLFIK
;
A
#
# COMPACT_ATOMS: atom_id res chain seq x y z
N VAL A 1 9.82 6.86 9.06
CA VAL A 1 8.44 7.11 9.47
C VAL A 1 7.44 6.56 8.47
N ILE A 2 7.56 6.89 7.19
CA ILE A 2 6.60 6.40 6.19
C ILE A 2 6.66 4.88 6.03
N GLY A 3 7.83 4.27 6.17
CA GLY A 3 7.98 2.82 6.13
C GLY A 3 7.25 2.13 7.27
N ASP A 4 7.35 2.67 8.48
CA ASP A 4 6.66 2.15 9.65
C ASP A 4 5.15 2.34 9.53
N LEU A 5 4.70 3.50 9.06
CA LEU A 5 3.31 3.81 8.82
C LEU A 5 2.71 2.83 7.82
N ALA A 6 3.38 2.63 6.68
CA ALA A 6 2.92 1.71 5.65
C ALA A 6 2.85 0.28 6.17
N THR A 7 3.91 -0.20 6.82
CA THR A 7 4.00 -1.58 7.27
C THR A 7 3.07 -1.89 8.43
N ASN A 8 3.00 -0.99 9.43
CA ASN A 8 2.30 -1.27 10.67
C ASN A 8 0.83 -0.86 10.67
N HIS A 9 0.43 0.05 9.80
CA HIS A 9 -0.94 0.59 9.81
C HIS A 9 -1.66 0.41 8.48
N ILE A 10 -1.04 0.75 7.37
CA ILE A 10 -1.70 0.78 6.06
C ILE A 10 -1.90 -0.62 5.50
N ILE A 11 -0.85 -1.44 5.51
CA ILE A 11 -0.91 -2.81 4.98
C ILE A 11 -1.92 -3.67 5.73
N PRO A 12 -1.96 -3.69 7.08
CA PRO A 12 -2.99 -4.46 7.79
C PRO A 12 -4.42 -4.05 7.45
N VAL A 13 -4.68 -2.76 7.28
CA VAL A 13 -6.00 -2.27 6.88
C VAL A 13 -6.36 -2.75 5.48
N ALA A 14 -5.43 -2.68 4.55
CA ALA A 14 -5.63 -3.16 3.18
C ALA A 14 -5.92 -4.67 3.16
N ILE A 15 -5.22 -5.45 3.97
CA ILE A 15 -5.45 -6.89 4.09
C ILE A 15 -6.83 -7.19 4.68
N ARG A 16 -7.27 -6.44 5.68
CA ARG A 16 -8.62 -6.59 6.23
C ARG A 16 -9.69 -6.31 5.16
N TYR A 17 -9.48 -5.29 4.36
CA TYR A 17 -10.39 -4.99 3.25
C TYR A 17 -10.40 -6.10 2.21
N GLN A 18 -9.23 -6.67 1.89
CA GLN A 18 -9.17 -7.85 1.01
C GLN A 18 -10.00 -9.00 1.56
N ASN A 19 -9.92 -9.26 2.87
CA ASN A 19 -10.68 -10.33 3.50
C ASN A 19 -12.18 -10.10 3.37
N LEU A 20 -12.64 -8.86 3.51
CA LEU A 20 -14.05 -8.52 3.30
C LEU A 20 -14.47 -8.79 1.85
N LEU A 21 -13.64 -8.44 0.88
CA LEU A 21 -13.93 -8.69 -0.53
C LEU A 21 -13.94 -10.19 -0.85
N ILE A 22 -13.02 -10.95 -0.26
CA ILE A 22 -12.95 -12.40 -0.44
C ILE A 22 -14.20 -13.07 0.14
N ASP A 23 -14.62 -12.69 1.33
CA ASP A 23 -15.82 -13.24 1.96
C ASP A 23 -17.06 -12.91 1.15
N ASN A 24 -17.16 -11.72 0.62
CA ASN A 24 -18.25 -11.31 -0.26
C ASN A 24 -18.26 -12.16 -1.54
N ALA A 25 -17.10 -12.34 -2.17
CA ALA A 25 -16.99 -13.15 -3.38
C ALA A 25 -17.38 -14.61 -3.13
N ARG A 26 -16.98 -15.18 -1.98
CA ARG A 26 -17.38 -16.53 -1.59
C ARG A 26 -18.89 -16.65 -1.42
N GLY A 27 -19.50 -15.66 -0.75
CA GLY A 27 -20.95 -15.63 -0.58
C GLY A 27 -21.69 -15.57 -1.91
N LEU A 28 -21.22 -14.73 -2.82
CA LEU A 28 -21.80 -14.64 -4.17
C LEU A 28 -21.68 -15.97 -4.93
N LYS A 29 -20.55 -16.65 -4.78
CA LYS A 29 -20.33 -17.96 -5.42
C LYS A 29 -21.29 -19.02 -4.91
N GLU A 30 -21.62 -18.99 -3.63
CA GLU A 30 -22.55 -19.96 -3.02
C GLU A 30 -24.00 -19.71 -3.42
N VAL A 31 -24.38 -18.44 -3.59
CA VAL A 31 -25.77 -18.03 -3.80
C VAL A 31 -26.14 -18.00 -5.30
N LEU A 32 -25.18 -17.66 -6.16
CA LEU A 32 -25.43 -17.45 -7.58
C LEU A 32 -24.97 -18.63 -8.42
N ASP A 33 -25.59 -18.81 -9.60
CA ASP A 33 -25.08 -19.75 -10.58
C ASP A 33 -23.70 -19.29 -11.08
N HIS A 34 -22.93 -20.22 -11.64
CA HIS A 34 -21.55 -19.95 -12.07
C HIS A 34 -21.45 -18.78 -13.07
N LYS A 35 -22.33 -18.75 -14.05
CA LYS A 35 -22.31 -17.72 -15.08
C LYS A 35 -22.56 -16.33 -14.50
N THR A 36 -23.55 -16.21 -13.62
CA THR A 36 -23.88 -14.94 -12.96
C THR A 36 -22.78 -14.52 -12.02
N TYR A 37 -22.24 -15.47 -11.25
CA TYR A 37 -21.11 -15.21 -10.34
C TYR A 37 -19.91 -14.62 -11.09
N VAL A 38 -19.50 -15.26 -12.19
CA VAL A 38 -18.35 -14.81 -12.97
C VAL A 38 -18.55 -13.38 -13.45
N LYS A 39 -19.76 -13.07 -13.92
CA LYS A 39 -20.10 -11.73 -14.43
C LYS A 39 -20.05 -10.68 -13.33
N LEU A 40 -20.67 -10.96 -12.17
CA LEU A 40 -20.82 -9.98 -11.09
C LEU A 40 -19.55 -9.83 -10.25
N SER A 41 -18.75 -10.89 -10.11
CA SER A 41 -17.54 -10.86 -9.29
C SER A 41 -16.31 -10.34 -10.01
N LYS A 42 -16.37 -10.11 -11.30
CA LYS A 42 -15.22 -9.72 -12.12
C LYS A 42 -14.49 -8.50 -11.56
N ASN A 43 -15.23 -7.45 -11.21
CA ASN A 43 -14.64 -6.22 -10.69
C ASN A 43 -14.01 -6.42 -9.31
N GLN A 44 -14.63 -7.22 -8.46
CA GLN A 44 -14.10 -7.54 -7.13
C GLN A 44 -12.77 -8.29 -7.22
N ILE A 45 -12.69 -9.26 -8.12
CA ILE A 45 -11.47 -10.04 -8.33
C ILE A 45 -10.35 -9.15 -8.88
N THR A 46 -10.68 -8.27 -9.82
CA THR A 46 -9.72 -7.29 -10.35
C THR A 46 -9.19 -6.40 -9.22
N ASN A 47 -10.07 -5.88 -8.36
CA ASN A 47 -9.68 -5.05 -7.23
C ASN A 47 -8.80 -5.81 -6.25
N LEU A 48 -9.09 -7.07 -5.96
CA LEU A 48 -8.26 -7.91 -5.10
C LEU A 48 -6.85 -8.06 -5.64
N LYS A 49 -6.71 -8.27 -6.94
CA LYS A 49 -5.40 -8.39 -7.59
C LYS A 49 -4.62 -7.08 -7.49
N GLU A 50 -5.27 -5.95 -7.77
CA GLU A 50 -4.64 -4.65 -7.70
C GLU A 50 -4.18 -4.30 -6.28
N ILE A 51 -5.01 -4.58 -5.28
CA ILE A 51 -4.65 -4.38 -3.87
C ILE A 51 -3.42 -5.20 -3.52
N SER A 52 -3.40 -6.47 -3.92
CA SER A 52 -2.26 -7.36 -3.68
C SER A 52 -0.98 -6.84 -4.32
N GLU A 53 -1.07 -6.34 -5.55
CA GLU A 53 0.08 -5.77 -6.24
C GLU A 53 0.62 -4.53 -5.52
N HIS A 54 -0.27 -3.63 -5.09
CA HIS A 54 0.15 -2.45 -4.35
C HIS A 54 0.76 -2.80 -2.99
N ILE A 55 0.19 -3.76 -2.27
CA ILE A 55 0.76 -4.23 -1.01
C ILE A 55 2.17 -4.79 -1.24
N THR A 56 2.35 -5.61 -2.26
CA THR A 56 3.65 -6.20 -2.59
C THR A 56 4.67 -5.10 -2.92
N GLN A 57 4.28 -4.11 -3.72
CA GLN A 57 5.15 -3.01 -4.07
C GLN A 57 5.54 -2.17 -2.85
N VAL A 58 4.61 -1.91 -1.94
CA VAL A 58 4.91 -1.19 -0.71
C VAL A 58 5.93 -1.97 0.12
N LYS A 59 5.70 -3.26 0.35
CA LYS A 59 6.60 -4.10 1.15
C LYS A 59 8.00 -4.16 0.54
N THR A 60 8.08 -4.41 -0.76
CA THR A 60 9.36 -4.53 -1.47
C THR A 60 10.15 -3.23 -1.41
N ASN A 61 9.49 -2.10 -1.67
CA ASN A 61 10.16 -0.81 -1.69
C ASN A 61 10.52 -0.31 -0.29
N VAL A 62 9.73 -0.64 0.73
CA VAL A 62 10.08 -0.33 2.12
C VAL A 62 11.36 -1.06 2.53
N GLU A 63 11.51 -2.34 2.19
CA GLU A 63 12.72 -3.09 2.51
C GLU A 63 13.93 -2.56 1.76
N ALA A 64 13.77 -2.24 0.47
CA ALA A 64 14.84 -1.65 -0.32
C ALA A 64 15.26 -0.29 0.23
N MET A 65 14.29 0.52 0.65
CA MET A 65 14.56 1.82 1.25
C MET A 65 15.34 1.67 2.57
N LYS A 66 14.95 0.72 3.40
CA LYS A 66 15.65 0.45 4.67
C LYS A 66 17.11 0.07 4.43
N ASP A 67 17.38 -0.75 3.42
CA ASP A 67 18.74 -1.14 3.06
C ASP A 67 19.57 0.06 2.61
N GLU A 68 19.01 0.92 1.79
CA GLU A 68 19.71 2.13 1.35
C GLU A 68 19.95 3.11 2.49
N ARG A 69 19.01 3.22 3.43
CA ARG A 69 19.21 4.04 4.64
C ARG A 69 20.35 3.51 5.49
N ARG A 70 20.44 2.18 5.67
CA ARG A 70 21.55 1.58 6.43
C ARG A 70 22.89 1.90 5.78
N LYS A 71 22.98 1.80 4.45
CA LYS A 71 24.19 2.15 3.72
C LYS A 71 24.56 3.61 3.91
N ALA A 72 23.59 4.52 3.79
CA ALA A 72 23.81 5.95 3.96
C ALA A 72 24.29 6.27 5.39
N ASN A 73 23.67 5.64 6.38
CA ASN A 73 24.02 5.89 7.79
C ASN A 73 25.42 5.40 8.17
N ARG A 74 26.05 4.55 7.36
CA ARG A 74 27.41 4.09 7.57
C ARG A 74 28.47 5.04 6.99
N MET A 75 28.04 6.04 6.24
CA MET A 75 28.97 7.01 5.66
C MET A 75 29.48 7.97 6.72
N GLU A 76 30.76 8.33 6.63
CA GLU A 76 31.40 9.18 7.63
C GLU A 76 31.13 10.67 7.38
N SER A 77 31.08 11.06 6.11
CA SER A 77 30.87 12.45 5.72
C SER A 77 29.38 12.81 5.71
N THR A 78 29.03 13.93 6.33
CA THR A 78 27.66 14.46 6.30
C THR A 78 27.20 14.75 4.87
N ASP A 79 28.08 15.25 4.02
CA ASP A 79 27.78 15.55 2.63
C ASP A 79 27.50 14.29 1.83
N GLU A 80 28.31 13.25 2.03
CA GLU A 80 28.10 11.94 1.38
C GLU A 80 26.79 11.30 1.82
N MET A 81 26.50 11.37 3.12
CA MET A 81 25.26 10.85 3.69
C MET A 81 24.05 11.56 3.09
N ALA A 82 24.06 12.89 3.05
CA ALA A 82 22.97 13.68 2.48
C ALA A 82 22.75 13.35 1.00
N ARG A 83 23.83 13.20 0.24
CA ARG A 83 23.76 12.83 -1.18
C ARG A 83 23.18 11.43 -1.36
N ALA A 84 23.59 10.47 -0.52
CA ALA A 84 23.07 9.11 -0.57
C ALA A 84 21.57 9.06 -0.25
N TYR A 85 21.11 9.83 0.73
CA TYR A 85 19.68 9.95 1.02
C TYR A 85 18.91 10.50 -0.17
N TYR A 86 19.43 11.55 -0.79
CA TYR A 86 18.77 12.17 -1.94
C TYR A 86 18.74 11.22 -3.14
N ASP A 87 19.86 10.57 -3.45
CA ASP A 87 19.99 9.77 -4.67
C ASP A 87 19.41 8.36 -4.53
N ASN A 88 19.51 7.76 -3.34
CA ASN A 88 19.24 6.33 -3.17
C ASN A 88 18.04 6.03 -2.26
N VAL A 89 17.68 6.93 -1.34
CA VAL A 89 16.56 6.72 -0.41
C VAL A 89 15.28 7.39 -0.91
N ARG A 90 15.38 8.64 -1.31
CA ARG A 90 14.23 9.44 -1.75
C ARG A 90 13.41 8.80 -2.88
N PRO A 91 14.01 8.19 -3.92
CA PRO A 91 13.20 7.56 -4.97
C PRO A 91 12.26 6.49 -4.44
N TYR A 92 12.68 5.72 -3.42
CA TYR A 92 11.81 4.72 -2.80
C TYR A 92 10.65 5.33 -2.05
N LEU A 93 10.85 6.47 -1.40
CA LEU A 93 9.76 7.19 -0.72
C LEU A 93 8.67 7.58 -1.71
N GLU A 94 9.03 8.04 -2.89
CA GLU A 94 8.06 8.44 -3.91
C GLU A 94 7.28 7.24 -4.45
N ILE A 95 7.96 6.11 -4.66
CA ILE A 95 7.31 4.88 -5.09
C ILE A 95 6.34 4.38 -4.02
N ILE A 96 6.76 4.39 -2.76
CA ILE A 96 5.92 3.98 -1.63
C ILE A 96 4.67 4.86 -1.55
N ARG A 97 4.82 6.17 -1.66
CA ARG A 97 3.69 7.11 -1.65
C ARG A 97 2.71 6.82 -2.77
N TYR A 98 3.21 6.56 -3.97
CA TYR A 98 2.35 6.25 -5.11
C TYR A 98 1.44 5.05 -4.80
N HIS A 99 2.01 3.96 -4.29
CA HIS A 99 1.24 2.76 -4.00
C HIS A 99 0.32 2.93 -2.78
N VAL A 100 0.75 3.67 -1.77
CA VAL A 100 -0.08 4.00 -0.61
C VAL A 100 -1.29 4.84 -1.05
N ASP A 101 -1.10 5.83 -1.91
CA ASP A 101 -2.19 6.65 -2.43
C ASP A 101 -3.21 5.79 -3.20
N LYS A 102 -2.73 4.82 -3.98
CA LYS A 102 -3.63 3.89 -4.69
C LYS A 102 -4.43 3.05 -3.71
N LEU A 103 -3.80 2.54 -2.65
CA LEU A 103 -4.50 1.79 -1.62
C LEU A 103 -5.55 2.64 -0.91
N GLU A 104 -5.24 3.92 -0.63
CA GLU A 104 -6.22 4.84 -0.02
C GLU A 104 -7.48 5.00 -0.86
N LEU A 105 -7.33 5.01 -2.19
CA LEU A 105 -8.46 5.13 -3.09
C LEU A 105 -9.31 3.86 -3.15
N MET A 106 -8.73 2.71 -2.88
CA MET A 106 -9.38 1.41 -3.03
C MET A 106 -10.00 0.89 -1.74
N VAL A 107 -9.43 1.25 -0.58
CA VAL A 107 -9.87 0.75 0.73
C VAL A 107 -11.02 1.59 1.27
N ASP A 108 -11.98 0.92 1.91
CA ASP A 108 -13.11 1.57 2.55
C ASP A 108 -12.64 2.55 3.64
N ASP A 109 -13.17 3.76 3.62
CA ASP A 109 -12.81 4.82 4.56
C ASP A 109 -13.02 4.42 6.01
N THR A 110 -14.04 3.62 6.29
CA THR A 110 -14.35 3.19 7.66
C THR A 110 -13.29 2.29 8.26
N LEU A 111 -12.49 1.65 7.42
CA LEU A 111 -11.38 0.79 7.86
C LEU A 111 -10.06 1.52 7.98
N TRP A 112 -9.97 2.72 7.44
CA TRP A 112 -8.72 3.48 7.43
C TRP A 112 -8.47 4.08 8.81
N PRO A 113 -7.32 3.78 9.46
CA PRO A 113 -7.10 4.14 10.86
C PRO A 113 -6.74 5.60 11.09
N MET A 114 -6.59 6.38 10.04
CA MET A 114 -6.11 7.75 10.10
C MET A 114 -6.65 8.54 8.90
N PRO A 115 -6.56 9.88 8.91
CA PRO A 115 -6.90 10.67 7.73
C PRO A 115 -6.05 10.25 6.54
N LYS A 116 -6.66 10.17 5.37
CA LYS A 116 -5.96 9.86 4.14
C LYS A 116 -4.96 10.97 3.81
N TYR A 117 -3.87 10.61 3.15
CA TYR A 117 -2.84 11.57 2.78
C TYR A 117 -3.40 12.77 2.02
N ARG A 118 -4.29 12.53 1.06
CA ARG A 118 -4.93 13.60 0.30
C ARG A 118 -5.79 14.53 1.16
N GLU A 119 -6.41 14.00 2.22
CA GLU A 119 -7.20 14.80 3.15
C GLU A 119 -6.30 15.73 3.95
N LEU A 120 -5.12 15.26 4.34
CA LEU A 120 -4.14 16.07 5.06
C LEU A 120 -3.67 17.26 4.24
N LEU A 121 -3.61 17.12 2.91
CA LEU A 121 -3.19 18.20 2.03
C LEU A 121 -4.19 19.35 1.98
N PHE A 122 -5.46 19.12 2.31
CA PHE A 122 -6.52 20.12 2.25
C PHE A 122 -6.94 20.65 3.62
N ILE A 123 -6.34 20.15 4.69
CA ILE A 123 -6.54 20.64 6.05
C ILE A 123 -5.66 21.87 6.27
N LYS A 124 -6.25 22.94 6.70
CA LYS A 124 -5.52 24.17 7.00
C LYS A 124 -5.75 24.60 8.44
#